data_dfb18917d00ef47d0265a8a70368fac9
#
_entry.id   dfb18917d00ef47d0265a8a70368fac9
#
_cell.length_a   1.000
_cell.length_b   1.000
_cell.length_c   1.000
_cell.angle_alpha   90.00
_cell.angle_beta   90.00
_cell.angle_gamma   90.00
#
_symmetry.space_group_name_H-M   'P 1'
#
loop_
_entity.id
_entity.type
_entity.pdbx_description
1 polymer ?
#
loop_
_entity_poly.entity_id
_entity_poly.type
_entity_poly.pdbx_seq_one_letter_code
_entity_poly.pdbx_strand_id
1 'polypeptide(L)'
;NYILFTLIIFLLSNYCYEAATIFYNSLLKNCSNENNIGKTSGAAFALGYIGCVPILLFTLYVFVLPDTIPFGLDKSKFENIRFIPIIAAVWFLIFSYPMINYFKRHVQFKENVDQTPIFKKLVELVWKNKFTPTGKFLLARMIYSDALIVLIAGGGVYASGVFGFTPGELLKLAIYANLVAFVGVLLGGYLNDKLSSKIIILICIAVLTATVFYGAVV
;
A
#
# COMPACT_ATOMS: atom_id res chain seq x y z
N ASN A 1 -15.10 0.63 26.98
CA ASN A 1 -13.91 -0.07 26.39
C ASN A 1 -14.03 -0.41 24.89
N TYR A 2 -15.00 0.15 24.17
CA TYR A 2 -15.14 -0.05 22.72
C TYR A 2 -13.94 0.52 21.94
N ILE A 3 -13.32 1.59 22.40
CA ILE A 3 -12.15 2.23 21.76
C ILE A 3 -10.96 1.25 21.72
N LEU A 4 -10.65 0.61 22.86
CA LEU A 4 -9.56 -0.35 22.94
C LEU A 4 -9.80 -1.54 22.01
N PHE A 5 -11.01 -2.06 21.96
CA PHE A 5 -11.39 -3.16 21.08
C PHE A 5 -11.23 -2.77 19.59
N THR A 6 -11.68 -1.58 19.22
CA THR A 6 -11.52 -1.06 17.83
C THR A 6 -10.05 -0.92 17.46
N LEU A 7 -9.21 -0.42 18.36
CA LEU A 7 -7.77 -0.31 18.14
C LEU A 7 -7.11 -1.67 17.95
N ILE A 8 -7.47 -2.68 18.74
CA ILE A 8 -6.94 -4.06 18.59
C ILE A 8 -7.33 -4.64 17.23
N ILE A 9 -8.58 -4.48 16.80
CA ILE A 9 -9.03 -4.94 15.47
C ILE A 9 -8.26 -4.23 14.37
N PHE A 10 -8.05 -2.94 14.50
CA PHE A 10 -7.28 -2.15 13.51
C PHE A 10 -5.83 -2.62 13.42
N LEU A 11 -5.16 -2.87 14.55
CA LEU A 11 -3.81 -3.43 14.58
C LEU A 11 -3.74 -4.81 13.94
N LEU A 12 -4.72 -5.68 14.22
CA LEU A 12 -4.81 -7.00 13.62
C LEU A 12 -5.01 -6.92 12.10
N SER A 13 -5.86 -6.02 11.64
CA SER A 13 -6.10 -5.79 10.22
C SER A 13 -4.84 -5.30 9.51
N ASN A 14 -4.08 -4.40 10.13
CA ASN A 14 -2.82 -3.91 9.59
C ASN A 14 -1.77 -5.03 9.52
N TYR A 15 -1.66 -5.86 10.56
CA TYR A 15 -0.78 -7.03 10.54
C TYR A 15 -1.13 -8.00 9.40
N CYS A 16 -2.41 -8.31 9.21
CA CYS A 16 -2.87 -9.17 8.13
C CYS A 16 -2.57 -8.58 6.75
N TYR A 17 -2.73 -7.28 6.57
CA TYR A 17 -2.41 -6.57 5.34
C TYR A 17 -0.92 -6.67 5.00
N GLU A 18 -0.04 -6.39 5.94
CA GLU A 18 1.42 -6.49 5.74
C GLU A 18 1.84 -7.93 5.43
N ALA A 19 1.32 -8.91 6.18
CA ALA A 19 1.58 -10.32 5.90
C ALA A 19 1.13 -10.72 4.49
N ALA A 20 -0.09 -10.35 4.08
CA ALA A 20 -0.61 -10.63 2.75
C ALA A 20 0.27 -10.00 1.64
N THR A 21 0.76 -8.78 1.86
CA THR A 21 1.64 -8.08 0.92
C THR A 21 2.97 -8.80 0.74
N ILE A 22 3.56 -9.35 1.80
CA ILE A 22 4.80 -10.14 1.72
C ILE A 22 4.58 -11.39 0.87
N PHE A 23 3.50 -12.15 1.13
CA PHE A 23 3.18 -13.35 0.34
C PHE A 23 2.88 -13.00 -1.11
N TYR A 24 2.09 -11.97 -1.37
CA TYR A 24 1.79 -11.50 -2.71
C TYR A 24 3.07 -11.16 -3.50
N ASN A 25 3.99 -10.41 -2.91
CA ASN A 25 5.25 -10.04 -3.55
C ASN A 25 6.15 -11.26 -3.82
N SER A 26 6.11 -12.30 -2.98
CA SER A 26 6.89 -13.52 -3.20
C SER A 26 6.47 -14.28 -4.46
N LEU A 27 5.21 -14.15 -4.86
CA LEU A 27 4.65 -14.82 -6.04
C LEU A 27 4.95 -14.10 -7.35
N LEU A 28 5.37 -12.85 -7.30
CA LEU A 28 5.74 -12.09 -8.48
C LEU A 28 6.84 -12.80 -9.30
N LYS A 29 7.75 -13.50 -8.62
CA LYS A 29 8.78 -14.32 -9.27
C LYS A 29 8.24 -15.47 -10.11
N ASN A 30 7.05 -15.99 -9.75
CA ASN A 30 6.41 -17.08 -10.50
C ASN A 30 5.64 -16.56 -11.73
N CYS A 31 5.33 -15.26 -11.76
CA CYS A 31 4.56 -14.62 -12.81
C CYS A 31 5.43 -13.80 -13.78
N SER A 32 6.74 -13.68 -13.54
CA SER A 32 7.65 -12.83 -14.31
C SER A 32 9.00 -13.48 -14.54
N ASN A 33 9.70 -13.05 -15.60
CA ASN A 33 11.08 -13.40 -15.89
C ASN A 33 12.00 -12.23 -15.49
N GLU A 34 13.31 -12.49 -15.37
CA GLU A 34 14.29 -11.46 -15.00
C GLU A 34 14.25 -10.21 -15.90
N ASN A 35 13.92 -10.38 -17.19
CA ASN A 35 13.89 -9.30 -18.19
C ASN A 35 12.62 -8.43 -18.16
N ASN A 36 11.56 -8.86 -17.46
CA ASN A 36 10.28 -8.15 -17.44
C ASN A 36 9.68 -7.96 -16.03
N ILE A 37 10.45 -8.26 -15.00
CA ILE A 37 9.99 -8.18 -13.60
C ILE A 37 9.56 -6.76 -13.24
N GLY A 38 10.25 -5.73 -13.74
CA GLY A 38 9.90 -4.33 -13.52
C GLY A 38 8.55 -3.97 -14.14
N LYS A 39 8.33 -4.32 -15.40
CA LYS A 39 7.05 -4.10 -16.10
C LYS A 39 5.90 -4.85 -15.44
N THR A 40 6.12 -6.12 -15.08
CA THR A 40 5.09 -6.95 -14.44
C THR A 40 4.72 -6.38 -13.07
N SER A 41 5.69 -6.00 -12.26
CA SER A 41 5.47 -5.34 -10.97
C SER A 41 4.77 -3.99 -11.13
N GLY A 42 5.26 -3.15 -12.05
CA GLY A 42 4.66 -1.85 -12.35
C GLY A 42 3.21 -1.98 -12.82
N ALA A 43 2.90 -2.93 -13.71
CA ALA A 43 1.53 -3.19 -14.16
C ALA A 43 0.63 -3.67 -13.01
N ALA A 44 1.12 -4.56 -12.14
CA ALA A 44 0.35 -5.05 -11.01
C ALA A 44 -0.01 -3.90 -10.03
N PHE A 45 0.93 -3.04 -9.70
CA PHE A 45 0.66 -1.85 -8.87
C PHE A 45 -0.25 -0.83 -9.58
N ALA A 46 -0.06 -0.63 -10.89
CA ALA A 46 -0.92 0.25 -11.68
C ALA A 46 -2.38 -0.20 -11.66
N LEU A 47 -2.63 -1.49 -11.87
CA LEU A 47 -3.97 -2.07 -11.75
C LEU A 47 -4.58 -1.88 -10.36
N GLY A 48 -3.76 -1.93 -9.31
CA GLY A 48 -4.20 -1.63 -7.95
C GLY A 48 -4.65 -0.17 -7.80
N TYR A 49 -3.85 0.77 -8.27
CA TYR A 49 -4.18 2.20 -8.19
C TYR A 49 -5.42 2.57 -9.01
N ILE A 50 -5.50 2.12 -10.27
CA ILE A 50 -6.69 2.43 -11.09
C ILE A 50 -7.93 1.67 -10.58
N GLY A 51 -7.77 0.47 -10.05
CA GLY A 51 -8.84 -0.32 -9.45
C GLY A 51 -9.43 0.29 -8.18
N CYS A 52 -8.67 1.13 -7.47
CA CYS A 52 -9.14 1.86 -6.30
C CYS A 52 -10.03 3.07 -6.68
N VAL A 53 -9.86 3.65 -7.86
CA VAL A 53 -10.58 4.87 -8.28
C VAL A 53 -12.11 4.68 -8.30
N PRO A 54 -12.69 3.60 -8.85
CA PRO A 54 -14.15 3.41 -8.87
C PRO A 54 -14.78 3.39 -7.48
N ILE A 55 -14.15 2.73 -6.50
CA ILE A 55 -14.69 2.69 -5.14
C ILE A 55 -14.57 4.04 -4.43
N LEU A 56 -13.49 4.79 -4.68
CA LEU A 56 -13.34 6.15 -4.15
C LEU A 56 -14.39 7.09 -4.74
N LEU A 57 -14.66 7.02 -6.05
CA LEU A 57 -15.71 7.76 -6.71
C LEU A 57 -17.09 7.37 -6.18
N PHE A 58 -17.36 6.08 -6.07
CA PHE A 58 -18.62 5.59 -5.51
C PHE A 58 -18.82 6.12 -4.08
N THR A 59 -17.83 6.02 -3.23
CA THR A 59 -17.88 6.53 -1.86
C THR A 59 -18.11 8.04 -1.82
N LEU A 60 -17.42 8.79 -2.67
CA LEU A 60 -17.54 10.24 -2.76
C LEU A 60 -18.94 10.67 -3.17
N TYR A 61 -19.44 10.10 -4.27
CA TYR A 61 -20.73 10.54 -4.86
C TYR A 61 -21.97 9.95 -4.18
N VAL A 62 -21.86 8.83 -3.47
CA VAL A 62 -23.00 8.17 -2.85
C VAL A 62 -23.07 8.45 -1.34
N PHE A 63 -21.93 8.56 -0.64
CA PHE A 63 -21.90 8.63 0.82
C PHE A 63 -21.39 9.96 1.39
N VAL A 64 -20.66 10.75 0.62
CA VAL A 64 -20.02 11.96 1.17
C VAL A 64 -20.65 13.24 0.65
N LEU A 65 -20.85 13.38 -0.65
CA LEU A 65 -21.38 14.60 -1.26
C LEU A 65 -22.88 14.79 -1.05
N PRO A 66 -23.76 13.78 -1.21
CA PRO A 66 -25.20 13.99 -1.16
C PRO A 66 -25.69 14.44 0.22
N ASP A 67 -26.74 15.25 0.26
CA ASP A 67 -27.39 15.64 1.51
C ASP A 67 -28.25 14.50 2.07
N THR A 68 -28.89 13.73 1.17
CA THR A 68 -29.61 12.52 1.53
C THR A 68 -28.78 11.29 1.24
N ILE A 69 -28.46 10.54 2.31
CA ILE A 69 -27.57 9.38 2.20
C ILE A 69 -28.40 8.09 2.16
N PRO A 70 -28.03 7.09 1.32
CA PRO A 70 -28.69 5.81 1.31
C PRO A 70 -28.73 5.16 2.70
N PHE A 71 -29.70 4.28 2.93
CA PHE A 71 -29.92 3.57 4.17
C PHE A 71 -30.28 4.42 5.38
N GLY A 72 -30.65 5.71 5.17
CA GLY A 72 -31.05 6.60 6.27
C GLY A 72 -29.92 6.96 7.26
N LEU A 73 -28.66 6.89 6.79
CA LEU A 73 -27.49 7.22 7.62
C LEU A 73 -27.45 8.72 7.97
N ASP A 74 -27.19 9.02 9.24
CA ASP A 74 -27.15 10.39 9.71
C ASP A 74 -25.76 11.01 9.52
N LYS A 75 -25.71 12.04 8.66
CA LYS A 75 -24.48 12.78 8.35
C LYS A 75 -23.94 13.56 9.54
N SER A 76 -24.83 14.04 10.42
CA SER A 76 -24.44 14.80 11.62
C SER A 76 -23.68 13.95 12.64
N LYS A 77 -23.93 12.63 12.64
CA LYS A 77 -23.25 11.65 13.48
C LYS A 77 -22.09 10.94 12.79
N PHE A 78 -21.71 11.37 11.59
CA PHE A 78 -20.67 10.73 10.77
C PHE A 78 -20.94 9.24 10.47
N GLU A 79 -22.20 8.80 10.46
CA GLU A 79 -22.56 7.41 10.16
C GLU A 79 -22.18 7.02 8.74
N ASN A 80 -22.30 7.94 7.80
CA ASN A 80 -21.85 7.80 6.43
C ASN A 80 -20.36 7.49 6.32
N ILE A 81 -19.52 8.17 7.10
CA ILE A 81 -18.07 7.93 7.12
C ILE A 81 -17.74 6.59 7.77
N ARG A 82 -18.45 6.22 8.83
CA ARG A 82 -18.28 4.91 9.50
C ARG A 82 -18.67 3.73 8.64
N PHE A 83 -19.52 3.95 7.63
CA PHE A 83 -19.94 2.90 6.70
C PHE A 83 -18.88 2.60 5.61
N ILE A 84 -17.96 3.54 5.33
CA ILE A 84 -16.92 3.40 4.30
C ILE A 84 -16.03 2.16 4.48
N PRO A 85 -15.53 1.82 5.69
CA PRO A 85 -14.75 0.61 5.90
C PRO A 85 -15.50 -0.69 5.52
N ILE A 86 -16.83 -0.73 5.68
CA ILE A 86 -17.65 -1.89 5.31
C ILE A 86 -17.67 -2.04 3.79
N ILE A 87 -17.84 -0.93 3.06
CA ILE A 87 -17.79 -0.92 1.59
C ILE A 87 -16.42 -1.38 1.10
N ALA A 88 -15.35 -0.88 1.71
CA ALA A 88 -13.99 -1.28 1.38
C ALA A 88 -13.75 -2.78 1.63
N ALA A 89 -14.27 -3.33 2.73
CA ALA A 89 -14.16 -4.75 3.04
C ALA A 89 -14.87 -5.62 1.99
N VAL A 90 -16.09 -5.26 1.59
CA VAL A 90 -16.84 -5.96 0.54
C VAL A 90 -16.10 -5.90 -0.79
N TRP A 91 -15.58 -4.74 -1.16
CA TRP A 91 -14.77 -4.54 -2.36
C TRP A 91 -13.53 -5.44 -2.35
N PHE A 92 -12.82 -5.45 -1.23
CA PHE A 92 -11.64 -6.30 -1.05
C PHE A 92 -11.99 -7.79 -1.22
N LEU A 93 -13.07 -8.27 -0.62
CA LEU A 93 -13.49 -9.67 -0.74
C LEU A 93 -13.81 -10.06 -2.19
N ILE A 94 -14.54 -9.21 -2.91
CA ILE A 94 -14.90 -9.46 -4.31
C ILE A 94 -13.65 -9.60 -5.18
N PHE A 95 -12.71 -8.65 -5.06
CA PHE A 95 -11.52 -8.62 -5.90
C PHE A 95 -10.38 -9.54 -5.43
N SER A 96 -10.42 -10.04 -4.20
CA SER A 96 -9.49 -11.08 -3.75
C SER A 96 -9.87 -12.49 -4.23
N TYR A 97 -11.13 -12.71 -4.59
CA TYR A 97 -11.62 -14.01 -5.03
C TYR A 97 -10.85 -14.61 -6.23
N PRO A 98 -10.59 -13.88 -7.32
CA PRO A 98 -9.80 -14.40 -8.44
C PRO A 98 -8.39 -14.82 -8.02
N MET A 99 -7.75 -14.07 -7.13
CA MET A 99 -6.42 -14.39 -6.60
C MET A 99 -6.44 -15.69 -5.80
N ILE A 100 -7.41 -15.87 -4.91
CA ILE A 100 -7.57 -17.11 -4.11
C ILE A 100 -7.77 -18.32 -5.03
N ASN A 101 -8.56 -18.17 -6.08
CA ASN A 101 -8.82 -19.23 -7.05
C ASN A 101 -7.57 -19.57 -7.88
N TYR A 102 -6.78 -18.57 -8.24
CA TYR A 102 -5.48 -18.76 -8.91
C TYR A 102 -4.53 -19.57 -8.03
N PHE A 103 -4.41 -19.24 -6.74
CA PHE A 103 -3.55 -19.96 -5.80
C PHE A 103 -3.93 -21.43 -5.68
N LYS A 104 -5.21 -21.73 -5.53
CA LYS A 104 -5.70 -23.13 -5.42
C LYS A 104 -5.30 -23.98 -6.64
N ARG A 105 -5.15 -23.36 -7.82
CA ARG A 105 -4.90 -24.09 -9.06
C ARG A 105 -3.42 -24.18 -9.45
N HIS A 106 -2.61 -23.19 -9.09
CA HIS A 106 -1.26 -23.02 -9.67
C HIS A 106 -0.13 -23.03 -8.64
N VAL A 107 -0.43 -22.90 -7.36
CA VAL A 107 0.61 -22.91 -6.33
C VAL A 107 0.65 -24.28 -5.65
N GLN A 108 1.70 -25.04 -5.94
CA GLN A 108 2.01 -26.26 -5.20
C GLN A 108 2.81 -25.87 -3.95
N PHE A 109 2.31 -26.27 -2.79
CA PHE A 109 3.06 -26.11 -1.55
C PHE A 109 4.27 -27.05 -1.59
N LYS A 110 5.49 -26.52 -1.38
CA LYS A 110 6.65 -27.37 -1.19
C LYS A 110 6.52 -28.13 0.13
N GLU A 111 6.48 -29.45 0.07
CA GLU A 111 6.43 -30.32 1.25
C GLU A 111 7.68 -30.22 2.14
N ASN A 112 8.84 -29.88 1.58
CA ASN A 112 10.09 -29.74 2.33
C ASN A 112 10.29 -28.28 2.78
N VAL A 113 9.66 -27.91 3.88
CA VAL A 113 9.97 -26.69 4.59
C VAL A 113 11.20 -26.94 5.46
N ASP A 114 12.26 -26.21 5.19
CA ASP A 114 13.45 -26.20 6.03
C ASP A 114 13.06 -25.82 7.47
N GLN A 115 13.20 -26.78 8.40
CA GLN A 115 12.73 -26.67 9.78
C GLN A 115 13.60 -25.76 10.67
N THR A 116 14.63 -25.11 10.13
CA THR A 116 15.41 -24.17 10.92
C THR A 116 14.55 -23.01 11.43
N PRO A 117 14.64 -22.62 12.71
CA PRO A 117 13.85 -21.53 13.26
C PRO A 117 14.06 -20.26 12.46
N ILE A 118 12.94 -19.67 12.01
CA ILE A 118 12.95 -18.44 11.16
C ILE A 118 13.77 -17.35 11.81
N PHE A 119 13.67 -17.19 13.13
CA PHE A 119 14.42 -16.19 13.89
C PHE A 119 15.94 -16.38 13.76
N LYS A 120 16.42 -17.63 13.82
CA LYS A 120 17.85 -17.95 13.66
C LYS A 120 18.34 -17.59 12.26
N LYS A 121 17.57 -17.92 11.23
CA LYS A 121 17.88 -17.53 9.84
C LYS A 121 17.90 -16.00 9.65
N LEU A 122 16.96 -15.28 10.25
CA LEU A 122 16.94 -13.82 10.18
C LEU A 122 18.17 -13.21 10.87
N VAL A 123 18.52 -13.72 12.05
CA VAL A 123 19.73 -13.25 12.76
C VAL A 123 20.97 -13.54 11.94
N GLU A 124 21.14 -14.74 11.39
CA GLU A 124 22.29 -15.10 10.54
C GLU A 124 22.34 -14.28 9.24
N LEU A 125 21.19 -13.91 8.68
CA LEU A 125 21.10 -13.06 7.48
C LEU A 125 21.59 -11.63 7.77
N VAL A 126 21.27 -11.11 8.95
CA VAL A 126 21.62 -9.74 9.36
C VAL A 126 23.01 -9.69 9.97
N TRP A 127 23.33 -10.68 10.81
CA TRP A 127 24.54 -10.70 11.61
C TRP A 127 25.21 -12.07 11.57
N LYS A 128 26.36 -12.14 10.91
CA LYS A 128 27.23 -13.32 10.89
C LYS A 128 28.68 -12.88 11.20
N ASN A 129 29.05 -12.83 12.50
CA ASN A 129 30.29 -12.27 13.05
C ASN A 129 30.46 -10.76 12.79
N LYS A 130 29.87 -10.22 11.77
CA LYS A 130 29.82 -8.78 11.43
C LYS A 130 28.46 -8.48 10.77
N PHE A 131 28.10 -7.19 10.74
CA PHE A 131 26.91 -6.72 10.05
C PHE A 131 27.03 -7.00 8.54
N THR A 132 26.19 -7.89 8.02
CA THR A 132 26.29 -8.35 6.62
C THR A 132 25.86 -7.25 5.65
N PRO A 133 26.32 -7.29 4.37
CA PRO A 133 25.78 -6.36 3.35
C PRO A 133 24.26 -6.44 3.22
N THR A 134 23.68 -7.64 3.31
CA THR A 134 22.23 -7.86 3.32
C THR A 134 21.58 -7.21 4.54
N GLY A 135 22.18 -7.32 5.73
CA GLY A 135 21.69 -6.66 6.94
C GLY A 135 21.68 -5.14 6.81
N LYS A 136 22.72 -4.55 6.21
CA LYS A 136 22.77 -3.09 5.93
C LYS A 136 21.67 -2.66 4.99
N PHE A 137 21.43 -3.43 3.92
CA PHE A 137 20.36 -3.18 2.98
C PHE A 137 18.97 -3.27 3.64
N LEU A 138 18.73 -4.29 4.46
CA LEU A 138 17.48 -4.47 5.18
C LEU A 138 17.21 -3.33 6.17
N LEU A 139 18.24 -2.88 6.90
CA LEU A 139 18.12 -1.72 7.80
C LEU A 139 17.80 -0.44 7.03
N ALA A 140 18.52 -0.17 5.94
CA ALA A 140 18.25 0.98 5.11
C ALA A 140 16.82 0.96 4.53
N ARG A 141 16.35 -0.22 4.08
CA ARG A 141 14.98 -0.41 3.61
C ARG A 141 13.94 -0.17 4.71
N MET A 142 14.20 -0.63 5.93
CA MET A 142 13.32 -0.42 7.07
C MET A 142 13.11 1.08 7.32
N ILE A 143 14.21 1.84 7.46
CA ILE A 143 14.15 3.30 7.69
C ILE A 143 13.44 4.01 6.53
N TYR A 144 13.76 3.64 5.28
CA TYR A 144 13.11 4.21 4.10
C TYR A 144 11.60 3.91 4.06
N SER A 145 11.18 2.68 4.37
CA SER A 145 9.76 2.30 4.37
C SER A 145 8.98 3.03 5.45
N ASP A 146 9.55 3.20 6.63
CA ASP A 146 8.92 3.95 7.73
C ASP A 146 8.71 5.42 7.34
N ALA A 147 9.70 6.04 6.70
CA ALA A 147 9.56 7.41 6.21
C ALA A 147 8.45 7.56 5.15
N LEU A 148 8.30 6.59 4.24
CA LEU A 148 7.22 6.59 3.25
C LEU A 148 5.84 6.42 3.90
N ILE A 149 5.71 5.53 4.87
CA ILE A 149 4.45 5.31 5.59
C ILE A 149 4.04 6.60 6.31
N VAL A 150 4.97 7.27 6.98
CA VAL A 150 4.71 8.55 7.66
C VAL A 150 4.28 9.62 6.66
N LEU A 151 4.90 9.69 5.48
CA LEU A 151 4.52 10.64 4.42
C LEU A 151 3.10 10.38 3.91
N ILE A 152 2.77 9.14 3.61
CA ILE A 152 1.46 8.78 3.04
C ILE A 152 0.35 8.95 4.10
N ALA A 153 0.54 8.38 5.28
CA ALA A 153 -0.45 8.47 6.36
C ALA A 153 -0.57 9.89 6.92
N GLY A 154 0.57 10.58 7.09
CA GLY A 154 0.64 11.95 7.59
C GLY A 154 0.09 12.97 6.61
N GLY A 155 0.15 12.71 5.30
CA GLY A 155 -0.33 13.64 4.27
C GLY A 155 -1.82 13.97 4.40
N GLY A 156 -2.66 13.00 4.71
CA GLY A 156 -4.09 13.23 4.98
C GLY A 156 -4.34 14.02 6.26
N VAL A 157 -3.58 13.72 7.32
CA VAL A 157 -3.66 14.45 8.60
C VAL A 157 -3.18 15.90 8.42
N TYR A 158 -2.10 16.09 7.67
CA TYR A 158 -1.58 17.42 7.34
C TYR A 158 -2.59 18.23 6.52
N ALA A 159 -3.18 17.63 5.48
CA ALA A 159 -4.18 18.30 4.65
C ALA A 159 -5.42 18.71 5.45
N SER A 160 -5.89 17.89 6.37
CA SER A 160 -7.03 18.24 7.23
C SER A 160 -6.66 19.24 8.33
N GLY A 161 -5.49 19.07 8.96
CA GLY A 161 -5.08 19.87 10.11
C GLY A 161 -4.56 21.26 9.74
N VAL A 162 -3.80 21.38 8.62
CA VAL A 162 -3.17 22.65 8.21
C VAL A 162 -4.03 23.38 7.19
N PHE A 163 -4.55 22.67 6.18
CA PHE A 163 -5.37 23.29 5.13
C PHE A 163 -6.88 23.22 5.39
N GLY A 164 -7.32 22.55 6.46
CA GLY A 164 -8.73 22.43 6.81
C GLY A 164 -9.57 21.62 5.82
N PHE A 165 -8.97 20.67 5.10
CA PHE A 165 -9.65 19.86 4.11
C PHE A 165 -10.80 19.06 4.72
N THR A 166 -11.96 19.17 4.11
CA THR A 166 -13.14 18.36 4.42
C THR A 166 -12.93 16.89 3.98
N PRO A 167 -13.70 15.94 4.53
CA PRO A 167 -13.64 14.54 4.08
C PRO A 167 -13.83 14.36 2.58
N GLY A 168 -14.69 15.20 1.96
CA GLY A 168 -14.90 15.17 0.51
C GLY A 168 -13.66 15.63 -0.28
N GLU A 169 -12.96 16.64 0.20
CA GLU A 169 -11.71 17.13 -0.42
C GLU A 169 -10.57 16.13 -0.23
N LEU A 170 -10.49 15.47 0.92
CA LEU A 170 -9.53 14.39 1.14
C LEU A 170 -9.76 13.20 0.19
N LEU A 171 -11.01 12.82 -0.07
CA LEU A 171 -11.32 11.78 -1.05
C LEU A 171 -10.96 12.20 -2.49
N LYS A 172 -11.21 13.46 -2.88
CA LYS A 172 -10.76 13.99 -4.17
C LYS A 172 -9.24 13.95 -4.29
N LEU A 173 -8.53 14.38 -3.24
CA LEU A 173 -7.07 14.29 -3.19
C LEU A 173 -6.59 12.86 -3.36
N ALA A 174 -7.22 11.88 -2.69
CA ALA A 174 -6.88 10.47 -2.81
C ALA A 174 -7.11 9.95 -4.24
N ILE A 175 -8.19 10.37 -4.92
CA ILE A 175 -8.46 10.01 -6.32
C ILE A 175 -7.33 10.54 -7.22
N TYR A 176 -6.99 11.82 -7.12
CA TYR A 176 -5.90 12.42 -7.91
C TYR A 176 -4.56 11.74 -7.62
N ALA A 177 -4.25 11.47 -6.36
CA ALA A 177 -3.02 10.76 -5.97
C ALA A 177 -2.95 9.36 -6.60
N ASN A 178 -4.05 8.60 -6.63
CA ASN A 178 -4.10 7.29 -7.27
C ASN A 178 -3.91 7.38 -8.79
N LEU A 179 -4.49 8.37 -9.46
CA LEU A 179 -4.30 8.58 -10.90
C LEU A 179 -2.84 8.93 -11.25
N VAL A 180 -2.21 9.80 -10.46
CA VAL A 180 -0.79 10.13 -10.63
C VAL A 180 0.10 8.91 -10.33
N ALA A 181 -0.20 8.18 -9.27
CA ALA A 181 0.53 6.96 -8.92
C ALA A 181 0.40 5.88 -10.01
N PHE A 182 -0.78 5.70 -10.61
CA PHE A 182 -0.97 4.81 -11.75
C PHE A 182 0.02 5.09 -12.89
N VAL A 183 0.14 6.36 -13.30
CA VAL A 183 1.10 6.76 -14.34
C VAL A 183 2.54 6.56 -13.86
N GLY A 184 2.83 6.97 -12.63
CA GLY A 184 4.16 6.88 -12.02
C GLY A 184 4.71 5.45 -11.96
N VAL A 185 3.87 4.47 -11.54
CA VAL A 185 4.34 3.07 -11.45
C VAL A 185 4.49 2.39 -12.82
N LEU A 186 3.69 2.77 -13.81
CA LEU A 186 3.89 2.28 -15.19
C LEU A 186 5.22 2.78 -15.76
N LEU A 187 5.49 4.07 -15.62
CA LEU A 187 6.75 4.68 -16.05
C LEU A 187 7.93 4.10 -15.27
N GLY A 188 7.81 3.98 -13.95
CA GLY A 188 8.83 3.41 -13.08
C GLY A 188 9.15 1.96 -13.43
N GLY A 189 8.13 1.13 -13.66
CA GLY A 189 8.30 -0.26 -14.09
C GLY A 189 9.02 -0.39 -15.44
N TYR A 190 8.64 0.44 -16.42
CA TYR A 190 9.28 0.48 -17.72
C TYR A 190 10.75 0.96 -17.65
N LEU A 191 10.99 2.00 -16.88
CA LEU A 191 12.34 2.53 -16.69
C LEU A 191 13.23 1.56 -15.91
N ASN A 192 12.68 0.79 -14.98
CA ASN A 192 13.42 -0.20 -14.19
C ASN A 192 13.99 -1.33 -15.07
N ASP A 193 13.28 -1.73 -16.12
CA ASP A 193 13.78 -2.74 -17.07
C ASP A 193 14.83 -2.19 -18.04
N LYS A 194 14.95 -0.87 -18.18
CA LYS A 194 15.93 -0.19 -19.05
C LYS A 194 17.13 0.38 -18.30
N LEU A 195 16.90 0.88 -17.11
CA LEU A 195 17.90 1.52 -16.26
C LEU A 195 18.16 0.64 -15.04
N SER A 196 19.31 0.82 -14.41
CA SER A 196 19.56 0.14 -13.14
C SER A 196 18.56 0.61 -12.07
N SER A 197 17.96 -0.34 -11.35
CA SER A 197 17.05 -0.07 -10.20
C SER A 197 17.66 0.91 -9.20
N LYS A 198 18.98 0.87 -9.02
CA LYS A 198 19.72 1.80 -8.15
C LYS A 198 19.55 3.26 -8.59
N ILE A 199 19.65 3.54 -9.88
CA ILE A 199 19.53 4.92 -10.41
C ILE A 199 18.11 5.43 -10.21
N ILE A 200 17.11 4.61 -10.48
CA ILE A 200 15.69 4.99 -10.31
C ILE A 200 15.37 5.29 -8.85
N ILE A 201 15.82 4.44 -7.93
CA ILE A 201 15.62 4.67 -6.50
C ILE A 201 16.27 6.00 -6.07
N LEU A 202 17.49 6.29 -6.51
CA LEU A 202 18.16 7.55 -6.17
C LEU A 202 17.41 8.77 -6.72
N ILE A 203 16.90 8.72 -7.95
CA ILE A 203 16.07 9.78 -8.54
C ILE A 203 14.80 9.97 -7.72
N CYS A 204 14.09 8.89 -7.40
CA CYS A 204 12.86 8.97 -6.61
C CYS A 204 13.11 9.55 -5.21
N ILE A 205 14.18 9.14 -4.54
CA ILE A 205 14.55 9.70 -3.22
C ILE A 205 14.86 11.21 -3.35
N ALA A 206 15.62 11.63 -4.36
CA ALA A 206 15.94 13.04 -4.57
C ALA A 206 14.68 13.88 -4.80
N VAL A 207 13.76 13.41 -5.66
CA VAL A 207 12.50 14.09 -5.94
C VAL A 207 11.62 14.15 -4.69
N LEU A 208 11.46 13.04 -3.97
CA LEU A 208 10.69 13.00 -2.71
C LEU A 208 11.26 13.98 -1.68
N THR A 209 12.58 13.97 -1.49
CA THR A 209 13.23 14.88 -0.55
C THR A 209 12.98 16.34 -0.93
N ALA A 210 13.16 16.68 -2.20
CA ALA A 210 12.94 18.05 -2.69
C ALA A 210 11.47 18.49 -2.49
N THR A 211 10.50 17.63 -2.79
CA THR A 211 9.07 17.96 -2.64
C THR A 211 8.67 18.14 -1.18
N VAL A 212 9.20 17.30 -0.27
CA VAL A 212 8.93 17.42 1.17
C VAL A 212 9.53 18.72 1.74
N PHE A 213 10.77 19.04 1.37
CA PHE A 213 11.37 20.32 1.79
C PHE A 213 10.60 21.53 1.26
N TYR A 214 10.17 21.50 0.00
CA TYR A 214 9.35 22.57 -0.56
C TYR A 214 8.01 22.70 0.18
N GLY A 215 7.32 21.58 0.44
CA GLY A 215 6.05 21.59 1.18
C GLY A 215 6.17 22.02 2.65
N ALA A 216 7.37 21.94 3.26
CA ALA A 216 7.62 22.42 4.62
C ALA A 216 7.88 23.92 4.70
N VAL A 217 8.21 24.58 3.57
CA VAL A 217 8.54 26.03 3.51
C VAL A 217 7.33 26.85 3.06
N VAL A 218 6.38 26.26 2.38
CA VAL A 218 5.13 26.87 1.91
C VAL A 218 4.01 26.67 2.92
#